data_034ba147e78dae336d20ce734331a82c
#
_entry.id   034ba147e78dae336d20ce734331a82c
#
_cell.length_a   1.000
_cell.length_b   1.000
_cell.length_c   1.000
_cell.angle_alpha   90.00
_cell.angle_beta   90.00
_cell.angle_gamma   90.00
#
_symmetry.space_group_name_H-M   'P 1'
#
loop_
_entity.id
_entity.type
_entity.pdbx_description
1 polymer ?
#
loop_
_entity_poly.entity_id
_entity_poly.type
_entity_poly.pdbx_seq_one_letter_code
_entity_poly.pdbx_strand_id
1 'polypeptide(L)'
;MRDLLTFSAPVVFHGDAEPTVGIYGVEGSKPGAAAAAVYLSHKVIRPTKSGYGKIIGQALFSCRKLYARFLSMSAGQDPFTIVPLPRLPAERNGGNVPAEKARVIELIDKKSSLEIRENQNGEMELLQEIGPDENILAYAFNFVDEHGVPNKSLKLANRLNKAIYDRLSINPGEQIHGYDLIVSTTDISVSNYGRKYIEDFKRRLGVESVDIDKITILRSVVMDPWVTETSKGSFIDVLEREFRKAVLAARSEILGLHSRG
;
A
#
# COMPACT_ATOMS: atom_id res chain seq x y z
N MET A 1 6.46 -32.60 9.48
CA MET A 1 7.63 -32.45 8.58
C MET A 1 8.58 -31.35 9.06
N ARG A 2 8.09 -30.15 9.42
CA ARG A 2 8.91 -29.05 9.98
C ARG A 2 9.77 -29.54 11.17
N ASP A 3 9.16 -30.16 12.15
CA ASP A 3 9.83 -30.62 13.40
C ASP A 3 10.87 -31.72 13.19
N LEU A 4 10.81 -32.41 12.05
CA LEU A 4 11.80 -33.40 11.64
C LEU A 4 13.01 -32.80 10.92
N LEU A 5 12.84 -31.63 10.35
CA LEU A 5 13.86 -30.98 9.51
C LEU A 5 14.50 -29.74 10.16
N THR A 6 13.97 -29.31 11.30
CA THR A 6 14.48 -28.12 11.99
C THR A 6 15.31 -28.55 13.21
N PHE A 7 16.50 -27.97 13.27
CA PHE A 7 17.44 -28.18 14.36
C PHE A 7 17.89 -26.83 14.91
N SER A 8 17.75 -26.65 16.20
CA SER A 8 18.23 -25.44 16.87
C SER A 8 19.74 -25.57 17.15
N ALA A 9 20.55 -24.73 16.52
CA ALA A 9 21.98 -24.70 16.73
C ALA A 9 22.32 -24.03 18.08
N PRO A 10 22.90 -24.76 19.08
CA PRO A 10 23.18 -24.18 20.39
C PRO A 10 24.13 -23.00 20.38
N VAL A 11 24.96 -22.88 19.34
CA VAL A 11 25.90 -21.75 19.14
C VAL A 11 25.21 -20.43 18.77
N VAL A 12 23.98 -20.53 18.26
CA VAL A 12 23.21 -19.34 17.82
C VAL A 12 22.06 -19.03 18.78
N PHE A 13 21.68 -19.99 19.61
CA PHE A 13 20.58 -19.86 20.56
C PHE A 13 21.12 -19.69 21.97
N HIS A 14 20.93 -18.50 22.52
CA HIS A 14 21.36 -18.15 23.88
C HIS A 14 20.15 -17.69 24.70
N GLY A 15 19.67 -18.55 25.60
CA GLY A 15 18.66 -18.20 26.60
C GLY A 15 17.36 -18.96 26.50
N ASP A 16 16.46 -18.72 27.45
CA ASP A 16 15.17 -19.37 27.65
C ASP A 16 14.02 -18.72 26.84
N ALA A 17 14.34 -17.87 25.85
CA ALA A 17 13.35 -17.22 25.00
C ALA A 17 12.67 -18.23 24.07
N GLU A 18 11.37 -18.04 23.82
CA GLU A 18 10.65 -18.85 22.83
C GLU A 18 11.36 -18.83 21.47
N PRO A 19 11.50 -20.00 20.81
CA PRO A 19 12.18 -20.09 19.53
C PRO A 19 11.47 -19.26 18.46
N THR A 20 12.18 -18.32 17.87
CA THR A 20 11.68 -17.53 16.72
C THR A 20 11.94 -18.26 15.40
N VAL A 21 11.21 -17.89 14.37
CA VAL A 21 11.35 -18.48 13.01
C VAL A 21 12.80 -18.43 12.49
N GLY A 22 13.58 -17.44 12.90
CA GLY A 22 14.98 -17.27 12.51
C GLY A 22 15.95 -18.28 13.12
N ILE A 23 15.56 -19.00 14.17
CA ILE A 23 16.39 -20.00 14.86
C ILE A 23 16.37 -21.34 14.10
N TYR A 24 15.29 -21.62 13.38
CA TYR A 24 15.10 -22.85 12.66
C TYR A 24 15.56 -22.72 11.21
N GLY A 25 16.50 -23.54 10.83
CA GLY A 25 16.98 -23.61 9.46
C GLY A 25 17.51 -24.99 9.13
N VAL A 26 17.31 -25.40 7.89
CA VAL A 26 17.88 -26.67 7.37
C VAL A 26 19.38 -26.55 7.16
N GLU A 27 19.86 -25.30 7.04
CA GLU A 27 21.22 -24.98 6.61
C GLU A 27 21.83 -23.90 7.52
N GLY A 28 22.82 -24.23 8.30
CA GLY A 28 23.57 -23.28 9.14
C GLY A 28 24.55 -22.44 8.34
N SER A 29 25.30 -23.06 7.43
CA SER A 29 26.23 -22.40 6.54
C SER A 29 25.58 -22.12 5.20
N LYS A 30 25.76 -20.91 4.67
CA LYS A 30 25.24 -20.52 3.35
C LYS A 30 26.27 -20.76 2.25
N PRO A 31 25.86 -21.20 1.06
CA PRO A 31 26.76 -21.33 -0.09
C PRO A 31 27.45 -20.00 -0.41
N GLY A 32 28.73 -20.04 -0.75
CA GLY A 32 29.49 -18.87 -1.17
C GLY A 32 28.97 -18.19 -2.44
N ALA A 33 28.13 -18.90 -3.20
CA ALA A 33 27.45 -18.34 -4.38
C ALA A 33 26.61 -17.10 -4.06
N ALA A 34 25.94 -17.05 -2.90
CA ALA A 34 25.17 -15.87 -2.50
C ALA A 34 26.06 -14.63 -2.34
N ALA A 35 27.22 -14.79 -1.67
CA ALA A 35 28.18 -13.71 -1.50
C ALA A 35 28.80 -13.28 -2.84
N ALA A 36 29.12 -14.22 -3.71
CA ALA A 36 29.61 -13.94 -5.06
C ALA A 36 28.58 -13.19 -5.92
N ALA A 37 27.31 -13.59 -5.84
CA ALA A 37 26.21 -12.92 -6.55
C ALA A 37 26.04 -11.47 -6.07
N VAL A 38 26.06 -11.23 -4.77
CA VAL A 38 26.00 -9.87 -4.20
C VAL A 38 27.21 -9.02 -4.64
N TYR A 39 28.41 -9.58 -4.60
CA TYR A 39 29.61 -8.89 -5.05
C TYR A 39 29.52 -8.51 -6.53
N LEU A 40 29.10 -9.43 -7.41
CA LEU A 40 28.92 -9.16 -8.84
C LEU A 40 27.84 -8.11 -9.08
N SER A 41 26.71 -8.21 -8.37
CA SER A 41 25.63 -7.20 -8.46
C SER A 41 26.14 -5.81 -8.11
N HIS A 42 26.93 -5.68 -7.05
CA HIS A 42 27.51 -4.38 -6.64
C HIS A 42 28.60 -3.86 -7.60
N LYS A 43 29.22 -4.75 -8.37
CA LYS A 43 30.15 -4.33 -9.45
C LYS A 43 29.41 -3.72 -10.63
N VAL A 44 28.23 -4.24 -10.96
CA VAL A 44 27.37 -3.75 -12.05
C VAL A 44 26.53 -2.56 -11.61
N ILE A 45 25.81 -2.70 -10.48
CA ILE A 45 24.99 -1.65 -9.89
C ILE A 45 25.65 -1.22 -8.59
N ARG A 46 26.37 -0.10 -8.62
CA ARG A 46 27.09 0.37 -7.44
C ARG A 46 26.15 0.77 -6.31
N PRO A 47 26.49 0.53 -5.01
CA PRO A 47 25.73 0.98 -3.85
C PRO A 47 25.94 2.50 -3.60
N THR A 48 25.57 3.30 -4.58
CA THR A 48 25.69 4.76 -4.60
C THR A 48 24.36 5.39 -5.01
N LYS A 49 24.24 6.72 -4.87
CA LYS A 49 23.05 7.47 -5.33
C LYS A 49 22.75 7.25 -6.82
N SER A 50 23.78 7.13 -7.66
CA SER A 50 23.63 6.92 -9.11
C SER A 50 23.41 5.46 -9.51
N GLY A 51 23.64 4.51 -8.63
CA GLY A 51 23.39 3.09 -8.80
C GLY A 51 22.06 2.66 -8.18
N TYR A 52 22.09 1.89 -7.09
CA TYR A 52 20.88 1.45 -6.37
C TYR A 52 20.02 2.63 -5.90
N GLY A 53 20.62 3.75 -5.51
CA GLY A 53 19.89 4.95 -5.10
C GLY A 53 18.95 5.48 -6.20
N LYS A 54 19.34 5.39 -7.46
CA LYS A 54 18.48 5.77 -8.60
C LYS A 54 17.28 4.84 -8.74
N ILE A 55 17.47 3.53 -8.57
CA ILE A 55 16.40 2.52 -8.65
C ILE A 55 15.41 2.70 -7.50
N ILE A 56 15.93 2.81 -6.27
CA ILE A 56 15.12 3.02 -5.06
C ILE A 56 14.36 4.36 -5.15
N GLY A 57 15.04 5.43 -5.53
CA GLY A 57 14.42 6.75 -5.70
C GLY A 57 13.29 6.76 -6.72
N GLN A 58 13.41 5.98 -7.80
CA GLN A 58 12.35 5.84 -8.79
C GLN A 58 11.16 5.04 -8.24
N ALA A 59 11.38 3.99 -7.46
CA ALA A 59 10.31 3.24 -6.79
C ALA A 59 9.56 4.11 -5.78
N LEU A 60 10.28 4.93 -4.99
CA LEU A 60 9.68 5.91 -4.08
C LEU A 60 8.88 6.98 -4.81
N PHE A 61 9.40 7.49 -5.94
CA PHE A 61 8.69 8.42 -6.80
C PHE A 61 7.37 7.82 -7.30
N SER A 62 7.42 6.58 -7.81
CA SER A 62 6.23 5.86 -8.30
C SER A 62 5.21 5.62 -7.18
N CYS A 63 5.67 5.29 -5.97
CA CYS A 63 4.80 5.09 -4.82
C CYS A 63 4.09 6.39 -4.41
N ARG A 64 4.76 7.52 -4.45
CA ARG A 64 4.17 8.84 -4.15
C ARG A 64 3.23 9.32 -5.25
N LYS A 65 3.49 8.97 -6.50
CA LYS A 65 2.52 9.17 -7.60
C LYS A 65 1.24 8.35 -7.38
N LEU A 66 1.36 7.10 -6.96
CA LEU A 66 0.21 6.26 -6.60
C LEU A 66 -0.56 6.86 -5.40
N TYR A 67 0.14 7.39 -4.39
CA TYR A 67 -0.50 8.13 -3.29
C TYR A 67 -1.34 9.32 -3.80
N ALA A 68 -0.78 10.13 -4.69
CA ALA A 68 -1.50 11.25 -5.29
C ALA A 68 -2.73 10.80 -6.10
N ARG A 69 -2.61 9.68 -6.84
CA ARG A 69 -3.74 9.06 -7.54
C ARG A 69 -4.84 8.62 -6.57
N PHE A 70 -4.52 8.07 -5.42
CA PHE A 70 -5.53 7.70 -4.41
C PHE A 70 -6.26 8.92 -3.84
N LEU A 71 -5.59 10.06 -3.69
CA LEU A 71 -6.26 11.30 -3.32
C LEU A 71 -7.21 11.80 -4.42
N SER A 72 -6.83 11.64 -5.69
CA SER A 72 -7.66 11.97 -6.85
C SER A 72 -8.89 11.05 -6.94
N MET A 73 -8.72 9.75 -6.78
CA MET A 73 -9.84 8.79 -6.74
C MET A 73 -10.86 9.13 -5.65
N SER A 74 -10.40 9.58 -4.48
CA SER A 74 -11.29 10.00 -3.38
C SER A 74 -12.01 11.33 -3.60
N ALA A 75 -11.54 12.14 -4.54
CA ALA A 75 -12.18 13.40 -4.92
C ALA A 75 -13.23 13.22 -6.02
N GLY A 76 -13.34 12.02 -6.60
CA GLY A 76 -14.29 11.70 -7.66
C GLY A 76 -15.72 11.51 -7.16
N GLN A 77 -16.64 11.23 -8.10
CA GLN A 77 -18.06 10.94 -7.82
C GLN A 77 -18.33 9.44 -7.58
N ASP A 78 -17.29 8.68 -7.29
CA ASP A 78 -17.43 7.25 -7.04
C ASP A 78 -18.19 6.97 -5.75
N PRO A 79 -18.93 5.86 -5.68
CA PRO A 79 -19.64 5.45 -4.46
C PRO A 79 -18.69 4.83 -3.41
N PHE A 80 -17.44 5.25 -3.40
CA PHE A 80 -16.45 4.87 -2.40
C PHE A 80 -15.41 5.97 -2.19
N THR A 81 -14.70 5.87 -1.09
CA THR A 81 -13.52 6.68 -0.79
C THR A 81 -12.34 5.76 -0.48
N ILE A 82 -11.13 6.24 -0.77
CA ILE A 82 -9.89 5.59 -0.38
C ILE A 82 -9.10 6.55 0.52
N VAL A 83 -8.65 6.06 1.66
CA VAL A 83 -7.90 6.84 2.64
C VAL A 83 -6.51 6.22 2.82
N PRO A 84 -5.47 6.84 2.27
CA PRO A 84 -4.10 6.43 2.53
C PRO A 84 -3.73 6.59 4.01
N LEU A 85 -2.92 5.68 4.52
CA LEU A 85 -2.42 5.74 5.90
C LEU A 85 -1.51 6.94 6.15
N PRO A 86 -0.56 7.28 5.26
CA PRO A 86 0.22 8.51 5.37
C PRO A 86 -0.69 9.73 5.33
N ARG A 87 -0.41 10.67 6.24
CA ARG A 87 -1.15 11.94 6.32
C ARG A 87 -0.52 13.00 5.43
N LEU A 88 -1.35 13.86 4.86
CA LEU A 88 -0.89 15.12 4.28
C LEU A 88 -0.25 16.02 5.34
N PRO A 89 0.70 16.90 4.96
CA PRO A 89 1.21 17.95 5.86
C PRO A 89 0.11 18.77 6.55
N ALA A 90 -0.93 19.17 5.84
CA ALA A 90 -2.07 19.88 6.41
C ALA A 90 -2.84 19.06 7.47
N GLU A 91 -2.93 17.74 7.31
CA GLU A 91 -3.55 16.86 8.32
C GLU A 91 -2.68 16.71 9.59
N ARG A 92 -1.35 16.89 9.46
CA ARG A 92 -0.40 16.83 10.58
C ARG A 92 -0.32 18.15 11.34
N ASN A 93 -0.39 19.27 10.63
CA ASN A 93 -0.07 20.61 11.13
C ASN A 93 -1.31 21.49 11.32
N GLY A 94 -2.53 20.98 11.10
CA GLY A 94 -3.77 21.76 11.24
C GLY A 94 -4.02 22.74 10.09
N GLY A 95 -3.54 22.43 8.88
CA GLY A 95 -3.72 23.26 7.69
C GLY A 95 -5.04 23.01 6.93
N ASN A 96 -5.17 23.61 5.75
CA ASN A 96 -6.31 23.44 4.87
C ASN A 96 -6.16 22.16 4.01
N VAL A 97 -6.68 21.04 4.52
CA VAL A 97 -6.61 19.72 3.88
C VAL A 97 -7.24 19.70 2.48
N PRO A 98 -8.45 20.26 2.25
CA PRO A 98 -9.03 20.31 0.90
C PRO A 98 -8.15 21.06 -0.11
N ALA A 99 -7.58 22.19 0.26
CA ALA A 99 -6.71 22.95 -0.61
C ALA A 99 -5.41 22.19 -0.93
N GLU A 100 -4.81 21.52 0.07
CA GLU A 100 -3.62 20.73 -0.15
C GLU A 100 -3.89 19.51 -1.03
N LYS A 101 -5.00 18.79 -0.83
CA LYS A 101 -5.44 17.72 -1.73
C LYS A 101 -5.56 18.20 -3.17
N ALA A 102 -6.24 19.32 -3.39
CA ALA A 102 -6.38 19.90 -4.72
C ALA A 102 -5.01 20.23 -5.35
N ARG A 103 -4.09 20.80 -4.57
CA ARG A 103 -2.71 21.07 -5.00
C ARG A 103 -1.95 19.80 -5.37
N VAL A 104 -2.05 18.75 -4.58
CA VAL A 104 -1.39 17.45 -4.87
C VAL A 104 -1.95 16.83 -6.15
N ILE A 105 -3.27 16.88 -6.35
CA ILE A 105 -3.91 16.37 -7.57
C ILE A 105 -3.40 17.16 -8.78
N GLU A 106 -3.38 18.47 -8.72
CA GLU A 106 -2.99 19.32 -9.84
C GLU A 106 -1.50 19.21 -10.19
N LEU A 107 -0.62 19.23 -9.18
CA LEU A 107 0.82 19.30 -9.39
C LEU A 107 1.49 17.92 -9.50
N ILE A 108 0.86 16.85 -8.98
CA ILE A 108 1.49 15.53 -8.95
C ILE A 108 0.69 14.52 -9.75
N ASP A 109 -0.61 14.36 -9.49
CA ASP A 109 -1.39 13.30 -10.15
C ASP A 109 -1.59 13.56 -11.64
N LYS A 110 -1.99 14.79 -12.01
CA LYS A 110 -2.26 15.18 -13.40
C LYS A 110 -1.02 15.39 -14.27
N LYS A 111 0.15 15.56 -13.67
CA LYS A 111 1.40 15.79 -14.40
C LYS A 111 2.13 14.51 -14.75
N SER A 112 2.79 14.51 -15.88
CA SER A 112 3.74 13.47 -16.26
C SER A 112 4.96 13.45 -15.33
N SER A 113 5.68 12.34 -15.31
CA SER A 113 6.93 12.23 -14.55
C SER A 113 8.00 13.21 -15.01
N LEU A 114 7.98 13.58 -16.29
CA LEU A 114 8.89 14.59 -16.84
C LEU A 114 8.58 15.99 -16.29
N GLU A 115 7.32 16.42 -16.37
CA GLU A 115 6.90 17.72 -15.85
C GLU A 115 7.19 17.90 -14.36
N ILE A 116 6.97 16.83 -13.55
CA ILE A 116 7.32 16.88 -12.12
C ILE A 116 8.81 17.05 -11.92
N ARG A 117 9.66 16.38 -12.73
CA ARG A 117 11.12 16.47 -12.62
C ARG A 117 11.67 17.82 -13.10
N GLU A 118 10.98 18.50 -14.01
CA GLU A 118 11.34 19.88 -14.42
C GLU A 118 11.13 20.88 -13.29
N ASN A 119 10.28 20.54 -12.29
CA ASN A 119 10.14 21.26 -11.02
C ASN A 119 9.90 22.76 -11.16
N GLN A 120 8.97 23.15 -12.03
CA GLN A 120 8.74 24.57 -12.34
C GLN A 120 7.92 25.30 -11.26
N ASN A 121 7.09 24.56 -10.48
CA ASN A 121 6.18 25.13 -9.48
C ASN A 121 6.31 24.45 -8.09
N GLY A 122 7.46 23.84 -7.80
CA GLY A 122 7.72 23.16 -6.54
C GLY A 122 7.11 21.75 -6.47
N GLU A 123 6.96 21.07 -7.61
CA GLU A 123 6.42 19.71 -7.70
C GLU A 123 7.28 18.69 -6.93
N MET A 124 8.60 18.77 -7.08
CA MET A 124 9.52 17.84 -6.41
C MET A 124 9.55 18.04 -4.89
N GLU A 125 9.51 19.27 -4.42
CA GLU A 125 9.40 19.59 -3.00
C GLU A 125 8.10 19.04 -2.43
N LEU A 126 6.96 19.30 -3.10
CA LEU A 126 5.66 18.77 -2.71
C LEU A 126 5.67 17.23 -2.69
N LEU A 127 6.24 16.60 -3.72
CA LEU A 127 6.33 15.14 -3.81
C LEU A 127 7.17 14.56 -2.65
N GLN A 128 8.18 15.27 -2.17
CA GLN A 128 9.01 14.83 -1.05
C GLN A 128 8.28 14.91 0.30
N GLU A 129 7.31 15.79 0.44
CA GLU A 129 6.54 16.01 1.67
C GLU A 129 5.34 15.06 1.83
N ILE A 130 4.86 14.46 0.74
CA ILE A 130 3.66 13.63 0.71
C ILE A 130 3.97 12.14 0.57
N GLY A 131 2.99 11.31 0.92
CA GLY A 131 3.06 9.85 0.77
C GLY A 131 3.92 9.16 1.83
N PRO A 132 4.25 7.89 1.61
CA PRO A 132 5.08 7.11 2.52
C PRO A 132 6.58 7.39 2.33
N ASP A 133 7.35 7.11 3.38
CA ASP A 133 8.82 7.17 3.35
C ASP A 133 9.44 5.95 2.66
N GLU A 134 8.65 4.89 2.51
CA GLU A 134 9.02 3.64 1.86
C GLU A 134 8.23 3.43 0.55
N ASN A 135 8.55 2.39 -0.18
CA ASN A 135 7.82 1.98 -1.38
C ASN A 135 6.58 1.13 -1.08
N ILE A 136 6.07 1.19 0.14
CA ILE A 136 4.85 0.51 0.58
C ILE A 136 3.79 1.55 0.89
N LEU A 137 2.70 1.52 0.14
CA LEU A 137 1.54 2.37 0.39
C LEU A 137 0.44 1.55 1.05
N ALA A 138 0.10 1.93 2.28
CA ALA A 138 -1.00 1.36 3.05
C ALA A 138 -2.23 2.29 2.98
N TYR A 139 -3.43 1.70 2.90
CA TYR A 139 -4.69 2.44 2.72
C TYR A 139 -5.89 1.58 3.12
N ALA A 140 -7.06 2.22 3.27
CA ALA A 140 -8.34 1.53 3.40
C ALA A 140 -9.41 2.20 2.55
N PHE A 141 -10.39 1.41 2.13
CA PHE A 141 -11.59 1.88 1.46
C PHE A 141 -12.77 1.99 2.41
N ASN A 142 -13.61 2.98 2.16
CA ASN A 142 -14.96 3.08 2.68
C ASN A 142 -15.92 3.34 1.51
N PHE A 143 -17.22 3.22 1.73
CA PHE A 143 -18.21 3.32 0.66
C PHE A 143 -19.42 4.17 1.04
N VAL A 144 -20.18 4.51 0.03
CA VAL A 144 -21.51 5.15 0.13
C VAL A 144 -22.55 4.10 -0.23
N ASP A 145 -23.67 4.08 0.46
CA ASP A 145 -24.79 3.16 0.14
C ASP A 145 -25.53 3.56 -1.15
N GLU A 146 -26.63 2.88 -1.46
CA GLU A 146 -27.46 3.16 -2.66
C GLU A 146 -28.18 4.50 -2.59
N HIS A 147 -28.34 5.06 -1.40
CA HIS A 147 -28.97 6.36 -1.17
C HIS A 147 -27.98 7.52 -1.09
N GLY A 148 -26.70 7.26 -1.35
CA GLY A 148 -25.66 8.25 -1.26
C GLY A 148 -25.19 8.55 0.17
N VAL A 149 -25.53 7.70 1.15
CA VAL A 149 -25.16 7.87 2.56
C VAL A 149 -23.81 7.18 2.83
N PRO A 150 -22.79 7.90 3.36
CA PRO A 150 -21.52 7.29 3.71
C PRO A 150 -21.67 6.24 4.82
N ASN A 151 -21.02 5.09 4.62
CA ASN A 151 -20.96 4.07 5.65
C ASN A 151 -20.22 4.57 6.89
N LYS A 152 -20.85 4.42 8.06
CA LYS A 152 -20.28 4.78 9.36
C LYS A 152 -19.79 3.57 10.16
N SER A 153 -20.10 2.37 9.73
CA SER A 153 -19.74 1.14 10.41
C SER A 153 -18.31 0.69 10.06
N LEU A 154 -17.42 0.66 11.05
CA LEU A 154 -16.09 0.08 10.89
C LEU A 154 -16.16 -1.41 10.51
N LYS A 155 -17.14 -2.15 11.04
CA LYS A 155 -17.34 -3.57 10.69
C LYS A 155 -17.60 -3.74 9.19
N LEU A 156 -18.42 -2.88 8.59
CA LEU A 156 -18.70 -2.94 7.16
C LEU A 156 -17.50 -2.45 6.32
N ALA A 157 -16.78 -1.43 6.78
CA ALA A 157 -15.54 -1.00 6.13
C ALA A 157 -14.47 -2.11 6.14
N ASN A 158 -14.30 -2.80 7.26
CA ASN A 158 -13.39 -3.96 7.35
C ASN A 158 -13.81 -5.10 6.40
N ARG A 159 -15.13 -5.39 6.32
CA ARG A 159 -15.66 -6.38 5.35
C ARG A 159 -15.37 -5.97 3.91
N LEU A 160 -15.54 -4.68 3.57
CA LEU A 160 -15.20 -4.16 2.25
C LEU A 160 -13.73 -4.41 1.92
N ASN A 161 -12.81 -3.98 2.80
CA ASN A 161 -11.38 -4.14 2.58
C ASN A 161 -10.98 -5.63 2.48
N LYS A 162 -11.58 -6.49 3.30
CA LYS A 162 -11.38 -7.94 3.20
C LYS A 162 -11.87 -8.50 1.86
N ALA A 163 -13.07 -8.11 1.41
CA ALA A 163 -13.63 -8.56 0.13
C ALA A 163 -12.82 -8.06 -1.08
N ILE A 164 -12.25 -6.85 -1.00
CA ILE A 164 -11.31 -6.34 -2.01
C ILE A 164 -10.02 -7.18 -2.00
N TYR A 165 -9.46 -7.45 -0.83
CA TYR A 165 -8.28 -8.30 -0.69
C TYR A 165 -8.51 -9.69 -1.30
N ASP A 166 -9.65 -10.34 -0.99
CA ASP A 166 -9.96 -11.68 -1.47
C ASP A 166 -10.05 -11.75 -3.01
N ARG A 167 -10.42 -10.64 -3.66
CA ARG A 167 -10.44 -10.53 -5.13
C ARG A 167 -9.07 -10.26 -5.75
N LEU A 168 -8.17 -9.65 -4.97
CA LEU A 168 -6.86 -9.18 -5.41
C LEU A 168 -5.71 -9.94 -4.72
N SER A 169 -5.97 -11.15 -4.21
CA SER A 169 -4.96 -12.02 -3.60
C SER A 169 -5.00 -13.40 -4.22
N ILE A 170 -3.82 -13.98 -4.40
CA ILE A 170 -3.68 -15.32 -4.96
C ILE A 170 -3.93 -16.35 -3.87
N ASN A 171 -4.81 -17.32 -4.15
CA ASN A 171 -5.00 -18.47 -3.28
C ASN A 171 -4.06 -19.62 -3.68
N PRO A 172 -3.72 -20.52 -2.74
CA PRO A 172 -2.91 -21.71 -3.05
C PRO A 172 -3.55 -22.52 -4.20
N GLY A 173 -2.78 -22.78 -5.23
CA GLY A 173 -3.20 -23.55 -6.40
C GLY A 173 -3.73 -22.70 -7.57
N GLU A 174 -3.93 -21.41 -7.40
CA GLU A 174 -4.30 -20.50 -8.47
C GLU A 174 -3.08 -20.03 -9.28
N GLN A 175 -3.31 -19.69 -10.54
CA GLN A 175 -2.24 -19.20 -11.42
C GLN A 175 -2.12 -17.67 -11.31
N ILE A 176 -0.90 -17.20 -11.07
CA ILE A 176 -0.57 -15.78 -10.94
C ILE A 176 -1.03 -14.93 -12.15
N HIS A 177 -1.01 -15.51 -13.34
CA HIS A 177 -1.41 -14.81 -14.56
C HIS A 177 -2.91 -14.52 -14.68
N GLY A 178 -3.72 -15.05 -13.78
CA GLY A 178 -5.16 -14.73 -13.68
C GLY A 178 -5.45 -13.42 -12.95
N TYR A 179 -4.42 -12.75 -12.41
CA TYR A 179 -4.58 -11.54 -11.59
C TYR A 179 -3.89 -10.35 -12.23
N ASP A 180 -4.67 -9.31 -12.56
CA ASP A 180 -4.15 -8.05 -13.08
C ASP A 180 -3.48 -7.18 -12.00
N LEU A 181 -3.85 -7.39 -10.73
CA LEU A 181 -3.33 -6.67 -9.58
C LEU A 181 -3.34 -7.59 -8.36
N ILE A 182 -2.26 -7.55 -7.60
CA ILE A 182 -2.14 -8.27 -6.32
C ILE A 182 -1.84 -7.27 -5.21
N VAL A 183 -2.58 -7.38 -4.11
CA VAL A 183 -2.37 -6.58 -2.90
C VAL A 183 -2.15 -7.48 -1.68
N SER A 184 -1.54 -6.93 -0.66
CA SER A 184 -1.48 -7.56 0.65
C SER A 184 -2.40 -6.87 1.64
N THR A 185 -2.73 -7.52 2.74
CA THR A 185 -3.56 -6.96 3.81
C THR A 185 -2.87 -7.10 5.16
N THR A 186 -3.25 -6.25 6.09
CA THR A 186 -2.90 -6.36 7.50
C THR A 186 -3.97 -5.69 8.36
N ASP A 187 -4.06 -6.10 9.62
CA ASP A 187 -4.89 -5.41 10.61
C ASP A 187 -4.00 -4.49 11.45
N ILE A 188 -4.43 -3.23 11.59
CA ILE A 188 -3.85 -2.31 12.56
C ILE A 188 -4.76 -2.24 13.78
N SER A 189 -4.19 -2.35 14.99
CA SER A 189 -4.93 -2.43 16.24
C SER A 189 -4.47 -1.40 17.26
N VAL A 190 -5.33 -1.13 18.24
CA VAL A 190 -4.99 -0.25 19.37
C VAL A 190 -3.81 -0.78 20.16
N SER A 191 -3.70 -2.11 20.33
CA SER A 191 -2.58 -2.73 21.06
C SER A 191 -1.23 -2.48 20.40
N ASN A 192 -1.18 -2.44 19.06
CA ASN A 192 0.08 -2.32 18.31
C ASN A 192 0.44 -0.87 17.96
N TYR A 193 -0.57 -0.01 17.74
CA TYR A 193 -0.36 1.34 17.21
C TYR A 193 -0.84 2.45 18.15
N GLY A 194 -1.50 2.09 19.25
CA GLY A 194 -2.05 3.03 20.21
C GLY A 194 -3.40 3.64 19.81
N ARG A 195 -4.21 3.99 20.81
CA ARG A 195 -5.58 4.48 20.63
C ARG A 195 -5.65 5.75 19.77
N LYS A 196 -4.79 6.72 20.04
CA LYS A 196 -4.78 8.00 19.31
C LYS A 196 -4.62 7.81 17.80
N TYR A 197 -3.75 6.92 17.39
CA TYR A 197 -3.50 6.61 15.97
C TYR A 197 -4.71 5.96 15.32
N ILE A 198 -5.29 4.95 15.97
CA ILE A 198 -6.45 4.21 15.44
C ILE A 198 -7.69 5.12 15.35
N GLU A 199 -7.97 5.92 16.36
CA GLU A 199 -9.11 6.85 16.33
C GLU A 199 -8.95 7.95 15.28
N ASP A 200 -7.73 8.43 15.07
CA ASP A 200 -7.47 9.37 13.96
C ASP A 200 -7.74 8.73 12.60
N PHE A 201 -7.29 7.51 12.37
CA PHE A 201 -7.53 6.85 11.10
C PHE A 201 -9.00 6.51 10.90
N LYS A 202 -9.74 6.06 11.94
CA LYS A 202 -11.20 5.89 11.90
C LYS A 202 -11.90 7.19 11.47
N ARG A 203 -11.53 8.31 12.08
CA ARG A 203 -12.09 9.63 11.75
C ARG A 203 -11.83 10.01 10.29
N ARG A 204 -10.60 9.79 9.78
CA ARG A 204 -10.24 10.04 8.38
C ARG A 204 -11.01 9.12 7.42
N LEU A 205 -11.21 7.87 7.80
CA LEU A 205 -11.99 6.88 7.05
C LEU A 205 -13.51 7.18 7.10
N GLY A 206 -13.94 8.08 7.99
CA GLY A 206 -15.33 8.48 8.15
C GLY A 206 -16.18 7.44 8.89
N VAL A 207 -15.57 6.56 9.69
CA VAL A 207 -16.28 5.53 10.44
C VAL A 207 -16.33 5.83 11.93
N GLU A 208 -17.44 5.42 12.55
CA GLU A 208 -17.73 5.55 13.96
C GLU A 208 -17.98 4.15 14.53
N SER A 209 -17.12 3.67 15.41
CA SER A 209 -17.30 2.38 16.09
C SER A 209 -16.56 2.38 17.41
N VAL A 210 -17.29 2.10 18.48
CA VAL A 210 -16.73 2.08 19.83
C VAL A 210 -16.10 0.72 20.16
N ASP A 211 -16.64 -0.36 19.57
CA ASP A 211 -16.39 -1.74 20.01
C ASP A 211 -15.36 -2.52 19.17
N ILE A 212 -14.78 -1.91 18.14
CA ILE A 212 -13.83 -2.59 17.26
C ILE A 212 -12.49 -1.87 17.29
N ASP A 213 -11.48 -2.57 17.81
CA ASP A 213 -10.12 -2.06 17.97
C ASP A 213 -9.18 -2.37 16.78
N LYS A 214 -9.71 -2.98 15.72
CA LYS A 214 -8.94 -3.40 14.55
C LYS A 214 -9.48 -2.78 13.28
N ILE A 215 -8.59 -2.25 12.46
CA ILE A 215 -8.92 -1.75 11.11
C ILE A 215 -8.16 -2.62 10.11
N THR A 216 -8.91 -3.23 9.18
CA THR A 216 -8.33 -3.95 8.04
C THR A 216 -7.88 -2.96 6.99
N ILE A 217 -6.60 -2.96 6.68
CA ILE A 217 -5.99 -2.11 5.66
C ILE A 217 -5.39 -2.97 4.55
N LEU A 218 -5.29 -2.39 3.36
CA LEU A 218 -4.60 -2.95 2.21
C LEU A 218 -3.23 -2.31 2.06
N ARG A 219 -2.32 -3.02 1.38
CA ARG A 219 -0.97 -2.52 1.10
C ARG A 219 -0.59 -2.86 -0.33
N SER A 220 -0.08 -1.86 -1.04
CA SER A 220 0.57 -2.02 -2.33
C SER A 220 2.06 -1.79 -2.16
N VAL A 221 2.87 -2.74 -2.63
CA VAL A 221 4.33 -2.63 -2.65
C VAL A 221 4.75 -2.22 -4.06
N VAL A 222 5.23 -0.99 -4.21
CA VAL A 222 5.64 -0.43 -5.51
C VAL A 222 7.13 -0.73 -5.71
N MET A 223 7.43 -1.90 -6.24
CA MET A 223 8.82 -2.36 -6.41
C MET A 223 9.39 -2.04 -7.79
N ASP A 224 8.54 -1.97 -8.82
CA ASP A 224 8.98 -1.65 -10.17
C ASP A 224 9.24 -0.15 -10.30
N PRO A 225 10.47 0.28 -10.57
CA PRO A 225 10.81 1.68 -10.70
C PRO A 225 10.32 2.34 -11.99
N TRP A 226 9.80 1.58 -12.95
CA TRP A 226 9.39 2.08 -14.27
C TRP A 226 7.88 2.10 -14.51
N VAL A 227 7.06 1.75 -13.52
CA VAL A 227 5.59 1.61 -13.67
C VAL A 227 4.85 2.93 -13.91
N THR A 228 5.43 4.08 -13.59
CA THR A 228 4.70 5.35 -13.69
C THR A 228 4.40 5.76 -15.12
N GLU A 229 5.30 5.50 -16.05
CA GLU A 229 5.12 5.84 -17.46
C GLU A 229 5.82 4.85 -18.37
N THR A 230 5.08 4.41 -19.39
CA THR A 230 5.57 3.52 -20.44
C THR A 230 5.19 4.09 -21.80
N SER A 231 5.72 3.52 -22.90
CA SER A 231 5.28 3.87 -24.26
C SER A 231 3.80 3.59 -24.53
N LYS A 232 3.12 2.85 -23.65
CA LYS A 232 1.69 2.50 -23.73
C LYS A 232 0.82 3.24 -22.73
N GLY A 233 1.36 4.22 -22.01
CA GLY A 233 0.68 4.98 -20.97
C GLY A 233 1.20 4.70 -19.55
N SER A 234 0.52 5.25 -18.56
CA SER A 234 0.86 5.07 -17.14
C SER A 234 0.32 3.74 -16.60
N PHE A 235 1.16 2.97 -15.95
CA PHE A 235 0.71 1.77 -15.25
C PHE A 235 -0.18 2.09 -14.04
N ILE A 236 -0.07 3.30 -13.49
CA ILE A 236 -0.95 3.80 -12.42
C ILE A 236 -2.42 3.85 -12.89
N ASP A 237 -2.67 4.17 -14.16
CA ASP A 237 -4.04 4.16 -14.73
C ASP A 237 -4.61 2.73 -14.80
N VAL A 238 -3.76 1.75 -15.03
CA VAL A 238 -4.14 0.33 -14.97
C VAL A 238 -4.49 -0.06 -13.55
N LEU A 239 -3.64 0.30 -12.58
CA LEU A 239 -3.90 0.02 -11.16
C LEU A 239 -5.21 0.66 -10.68
N GLU A 240 -5.46 1.93 -11.03
CA GLU A 240 -6.70 2.62 -10.70
C GLU A 240 -7.91 1.87 -11.23
N ARG A 241 -7.89 1.48 -12.51
CA ARG A 241 -8.98 0.74 -13.16
C ARG A 241 -9.28 -0.58 -12.44
N GLU A 242 -8.25 -1.34 -12.11
CA GLU A 242 -8.42 -2.64 -11.43
C GLU A 242 -8.89 -2.46 -9.98
N PHE A 243 -8.41 -1.45 -9.28
CA PHE A 243 -8.96 -1.09 -7.96
C PHE A 243 -10.45 -0.72 -8.05
N ARG A 244 -10.84 0.12 -9.00
CA ARG A 244 -12.25 0.50 -9.19
C ARG A 244 -13.14 -0.73 -9.40
N LYS A 245 -12.74 -1.66 -10.28
CA LYS A 245 -13.47 -2.92 -10.51
C LYS A 245 -13.63 -3.71 -9.21
N ALA A 246 -12.54 -3.94 -8.49
CA ALA A 246 -12.56 -4.74 -7.27
C ALA A 246 -13.41 -4.10 -6.16
N VAL A 247 -13.30 -2.77 -5.97
CA VAL A 247 -14.05 -2.03 -4.96
C VAL A 247 -15.53 -2.01 -5.27
N LEU A 248 -15.94 -1.75 -6.53
CA LEU A 248 -17.34 -1.73 -6.93
C LEU A 248 -17.98 -3.12 -6.80
N ALA A 249 -17.26 -4.18 -7.18
CA ALA A 249 -17.74 -5.55 -7.00
C ALA A 249 -17.90 -5.92 -5.52
N ALA A 250 -16.91 -5.59 -4.68
CA ALA A 250 -16.97 -5.83 -3.24
C ALA A 250 -18.09 -5.03 -2.56
N ARG A 251 -18.29 -3.75 -2.95
CA ARG A 251 -19.40 -2.93 -2.47
C ARG A 251 -20.76 -3.54 -2.83
N SER A 252 -20.94 -3.97 -4.07
CA SER A 252 -22.19 -4.60 -4.52
C SER A 252 -22.51 -5.86 -3.71
N GLU A 253 -21.52 -6.68 -3.41
CA GLU A 253 -21.67 -7.86 -2.55
C GLU A 253 -22.10 -7.48 -1.13
N ILE A 254 -21.47 -6.47 -0.53
CA ILE A 254 -21.78 -6.06 0.85
C ILE A 254 -23.18 -5.48 0.98
N LEU A 255 -23.63 -4.75 -0.04
CA LEU A 255 -24.96 -4.16 -0.08
C LEU A 255 -26.05 -5.14 -0.54
N GLY A 256 -25.69 -6.37 -0.92
CA GLY A 256 -26.64 -7.35 -1.45
C GLY A 256 -27.18 -6.98 -2.84
N LEU A 257 -26.49 -6.08 -3.55
CA LEU A 257 -26.83 -5.66 -4.89
C LEU A 257 -26.38 -6.76 -5.86
N HIS A 258 -27.20 -7.81 -6.00
CA HIS A 258 -26.96 -8.82 -7.02
C HIS A 258 -27.14 -8.14 -8.38
N SER A 259 -26.16 -8.25 -9.25
CA SER A 259 -26.32 -7.92 -10.66
C SER A 259 -27.52 -8.71 -11.18
N ARG A 260 -28.65 -8.02 -11.38
CA ARG A 260 -29.69 -8.54 -12.24
C ARG A 260 -29.08 -8.59 -13.63
N GLY A 261 -28.63 -9.80 -14.02
CA GLY A 261 -28.05 -10.10 -15.31
C GLY A 261 -28.98 -9.89 -16.46
#